data_f910a7e9e059aed94754eb65fad1d607
#
_entry.id   f910a7e9e059aed94754eb65fad1d607
#
_cell.length_a   1.000
_cell.length_b   1.000
_cell.length_c   1.000
_cell.angle_alpha   90.00
_cell.angle_beta   90.00
_cell.angle_gamma   90.00
#
_symmetry.space_group_name_H-M   'P 1'
#
loop_
_entity.id
_entity.type
_entity.pdbx_description
1 polymer ?
#
loop_
_entity_poly.entity_id
_entity_poly.type
_entity_poly.pdbx_seq_one_letter_code
_entity_poly.pdbx_strand_id
1 'polypeptide(L)'
;KMGKSLKNIVTPDEMYDEYGADTFRLYEMSTGPLEASRPWNTRDVIGMQRFLQRIWRNLVDEDSGSLRVTDGEAPLPLQRELHKAIAGVSADMANLRFNTAISKLIELNNALTAHVNEHSSTPRSVAEPLVHMLSPLCPHLAEELWERLGRTDSITYAPFPTANPALLVTDTIEIPVQVNGKVRSKLTVPASVSDDELKALRDKAERDARVAESE
;
A
#
# COMPACT_ATOMS: atom_id res chain seq x y z
N LYS A 1 -22.30 -7.69 -18.92
CA LYS A 1 -23.33 -6.84 -18.35
C LYS A 1 -24.10 -7.63 -17.29
N MET A 2 -24.26 -7.09 -16.08
CA MET A 2 -25.15 -7.67 -15.06
C MET A 2 -26.60 -7.33 -15.41
N GLY A 3 -27.51 -8.25 -15.13
CA GLY A 3 -28.95 -8.02 -15.36
C GLY A 3 -29.82 -9.09 -14.72
N LYS A 4 -31.04 -8.69 -14.28
CA LYS A 4 -32.00 -9.60 -13.65
C LYS A 4 -32.34 -10.80 -14.54
N SER A 5 -32.48 -10.59 -15.85
CA SER A 5 -32.72 -11.64 -16.82
C SER A 5 -31.58 -12.65 -16.97
N LEU A 6 -30.35 -12.25 -16.66
CA LEU A 6 -29.15 -13.10 -16.71
C LEU A 6 -28.87 -13.79 -15.38
N LYS A 7 -29.60 -13.46 -14.31
CA LYS A 7 -29.43 -13.99 -12.95
C LYS A 7 -27.97 -13.90 -12.44
N ASN A 8 -27.26 -12.84 -12.85
CA ASN A 8 -25.85 -12.60 -12.49
C ASN A 8 -25.66 -11.24 -11.77
N ILE A 9 -26.70 -10.75 -11.10
CA ILE A 9 -26.61 -9.55 -10.27
C ILE A 9 -25.88 -9.92 -8.98
N VAL A 10 -24.96 -9.07 -8.59
CA VAL A 10 -24.36 -9.04 -7.26
C VAL A 10 -24.92 -7.81 -6.56
N THR A 11 -25.51 -7.99 -5.40
CA THR A 11 -26.11 -6.90 -4.62
C THR A 11 -25.13 -6.42 -3.54
N PRO A 12 -25.15 -5.12 -3.20
CA PRO A 12 -24.35 -4.62 -2.08
C PRO A 12 -24.62 -5.35 -0.77
N ASP A 13 -25.89 -5.69 -0.49
CA ASP A 13 -26.29 -6.36 0.75
C ASP A 13 -25.59 -7.72 0.89
N GLU A 14 -25.56 -8.53 -0.18
CA GLU A 14 -24.84 -9.81 -0.17
C GLU A 14 -23.34 -9.62 0.10
N MET A 15 -22.73 -8.54 -0.43
CA MET A 15 -21.33 -8.24 -0.23
C MET A 15 -21.04 -7.73 1.19
N TYR A 16 -21.96 -6.98 1.78
CA TYR A 16 -21.84 -6.51 3.17
C TYR A 16 -21.95 -7.68 4.15
N ASP A 17 -22.86 -8.61 3.92
CA ASP A 17 -23.06 -9.76 4.77
C ASP A 17 -21.86 -10.74 4.70
N GLU A 18 -21.26 -10.91 3.52
CA GLU A 18 -20.18 -11.90 3.31
C GLU A 18 -18.79 -11.33 3.61
N TYR A 19 -18.51 -10.08 3.20
CA TYR A 19 -17.16 -9.50 3.25
C TYR A 19 -17.05 -8.23 4.11
N GLY A 20 -18.16 -7.62 4.49
CA GLY A 20 -18.20 -6.35 5.22
C GLY A 20 -18.15 -5.14 4.29
N ALA A 21 -18.71 -4.01 4.79
CA ALA A 21 -18.84 -2.78 4.01
C ALA A 21 -17.49 -2.19 3.59
N ASP A 22 -16.49 -2.19 4.46
CA ASP A 22 -15.16 -1.64 4.16
C ASP A 22 -14.45 -2.41 3.05
N THR A 23 -14.56 -3.75 3.05
CA THR A 23 -14.00 -4.59 1.98
C THR A 23 -14.64 -4.27 0.64
N PHE A 24 -15.95 -4.14 0.61
CA PHE A 24 -16.68 -3.81 -0.62
C PHE A 24 -16.34 -2.41 -1.14
N ARG A 25 -16.33 -1.41 -0.26
CA ARG A 25 -15.92 -0.04 -0.61
C ARG A 25 -14.51 -0.01 -1.21
N LEU A 26 -13.58 -0.70 -0.55
CA LEU A 26 -12.19 -0.78 -1.01
C LEU A 26 -12.07 -1.48 -2.37
N TYR A 27 -12.82 -2.57 -2.57
CA TYR A 27 -12.85 -3.28 -3.84
C TYR A 27 -13.33 -2.37 -4.98
N GLU A 28 -14.49 -1.71 -4.82
CA GLU A 28 -15.05 -0.82 -5.84
C GLU A 28 -14.07 0.30 -6.23
N MET A 29 -13.38 0.89 -5.24
CA MET A 29 -12.41 1.95 -5.47
C MET A 29 -11.06 1.43 -6.05
N SER A 30 -10.74 0.16 -5.88
CA SER A 30 -9.47 -0.43 -6.33
C SER A 30 -9.46 -0.92 -7.77
N THR A 31 -10.63 -1.21 -8.35
CA THR A 31 -10.73 -1.93 -9.63
C THR A 31 -10.23 -1.15 -10.84
N GLY A 32 -10.06 0.17 -10.73
CA GLY A 32 -9.52 1.03 -11.79
C GLY A 32 -9.99 2.47 -11.69
N PRO A 33 -9.70 3.30 -12.70
CA PRO A 33 -10.21 4.67 -12.78
C PRO A 33 -11.75 4.70 -12.71
N LEU A 34 -12.32 5.72 -12.05
CA LEU A 34 -13.77 5.83 -11.85
C LEU A 34 -14.60 5.84 -13.14
N GLU A 35 -14.03 6.37 -14.22
CA GLU A 35 -14.66 6.45 -15.54
C GLU A 35 -14.60 5.14 -16.33
N ALA A 36 -13.85 4.15 -15.86
CA ALA A 36 -13.64 2.89 -16.59
C ALA A 36 -14.61 1.80 -16.13
N SER A 37 -15.32 1.18 -17.07
CA SER A 37 -16.11 -0.02 -16.80
C SER A 37 -15.18 -1.22 -16.54
N ARG A 38 -15.46 -1.99 -15.50
CA ARG A 38 -14.70 -3.20 -15.14
C ARG A 38 -15.62 -4.41 -14.97
N PRO A 39 -15.17 -5.61 -15.31
CA PRO A 39 -15.91 -6.82 -15.00
C PRO A 39 -15.82 -7.11 -13.51
N TRP A 40 -16.90 -7.61 -12.94
CA TRP A 40 -16.92 -8.11 -11.58
C TRP A 40 -16.01 -9.33 -11.41
N ASN A 41 -15.22 -9.35 -10.32
CA ASN A 41 -14.37 -10.48 -9.97
C ASN A 41 -14.33 -10.69 -8.46
N THR A 42 -15.02 -11.71 -7.97
CA THR A 42 -15.08 -12.02 -6.53
C THR A 42 -13.71 -12.32 -5.91
N ARG A 43 -12.75 -12.85 -6.69
CA ARG A 43 -11.39 -13.08 -6.17
C ARG A 43 -10.69 -11.80 -5.74
N ASP A 44 -10.96 -10.70 -6.42
CA ASP A 44 -10.35 -9.41 -6.10
C ASP A 44 -10.97 -8.83 -4.83
N VAL A 45 -12.26 -9.11 -4.55
CA VAL A 45 -12.92 -8.79 -3.26
C VAL A 45 -12.17 -9.47 -2.10
N ILE A 46 -11.91 -10.78 -2.23
CA ILE A 46 -11.15 -11.56 -1.22
C ILE A 46 -9.72 -10.97 -1.05
N GLY A 47 -9.12 -10.49 -2.13
CA GLY A 47 -7.84 -9.80 -2.09
C GLY A 47 -7.86 -8.57 -1.18
N MET A 48 -8.91 -7.75 -1.29
CA MET A 48 -9.09 -6.57 -0.44
C MET A 48 -9.39 -6.95 1.01
N GLN A 49 -10.20 -7.97 1.25
CA GLN A 49 -10.45 -8.47 2.62
C GLN A 49 -9.14 -8.92 3.29
N ARG A 50 -8.30 -9.67 2.57
CA ARG A 50 -6.98 -10.11 3.08
C ARG A 50 -6.04 -8.93 3.35
N PHE A 51 -6.15 -7.86 2.57
CA PHE A 51 -5.38 -6.65 2.80
C PHE A 51 -5.80 -5.99 4.13
N LEU A 52 -7.11 -5.82 4.39
CA LEU A 52 -7.61 -5.28 5.65
C LEU A 52 -7.23 -6.16 6.86
N GLN A 53 -7.35 -7.48 6.72
CA GLN A 53 -6.91 -8.43 7.75
C GLN A 53 -5.41 -8.33 8.05
N ARG A 54 -4.56 -8.05 7.05
CA ARG A 54 -3.13 -7.83 7.27
C ARG A 54 -2.86 -6.52 8.00
N ILE A 55 -3.59 -5.44 7.69
CA ILE A 55 -3.49 -4.18 8.46
C ILE A 55 -3.85 -4.47 9.93
N TRP A 56 -4.95 -5.15 10.17
CA TRP A 56 -5.35 -5.53 11.52
C TRP A 56 -4.23 -6.26 12.26
N ARG A 57 -3.69 -7.35 11.69
CA ARG A 57 -2.62 -8.16 12.31
C ARG A 57 -1.31 -7.41 12.52
N ASN A 58 -1.02 -6.42 11.71
CA ASN A 58 0.16 -5.57 11.91
C ASN A 58 0.01 -4.67 13.16
N LEU A 59 -1.22 -4.31 13.54
CA LEU A 59 -1.49 -3.39 14.63
C LEU A 59 -2.04 -4.09 15.89
N VAL A 60 -2.70 -5.23 15.73
CA VAL A 60 -3.38 -5.95 16.80
C VAL A 60 -2.92 -7.41 16.81
N ASP A 61 -2.60 -7.89 17.98
CA ASP A 61 -2.35 -9.31 18.21
C ASP A 61 -3.67 -10.07 18.27
N GLU A 62 -3.86 -11.03 17.37
CA GLU A 62 -5.14 -11.74 17.25
C GLU A 62 -5.42 -12.68 18.44
N ASP A 63 -4.38 -13.19 19.11
CA ASP A 63 -4.53 -14.11 20.22
C ASP A 63 -4.91 -13.39 21.52
N SER A 64 -4.25 -12.25 21.79
CA SER A 64 -4.46 -11.47 23.01
C SER A 64 -5.43 -10.30 22.84
N GLY A 65 -5.71 -9.87 21.61
CA GLY A 65 -6.45 -8.64 21.30
C GLY A 65 -5.69 -7.36 21.63
N SER A 66 -4.43 -7.44 22.06
CA SER A 66 -3.61 -6.29 22.46
C SER A 66 -3.03 -5.57 21.25
N LEU A 67 -2.77 -4.27 21.39
CA LEU A 67 -2.04 -3.52 20.36
C LEU A 67 -0.59 -4.00 20.28
N ARG A 68 -0.10 -4.18 19.05
CA ARG A 68 1.32 -4.38 18.72
C ARG A 68 2.06 -3.08 18.46
N VAL A 69 1.53 -1.96 18.93
CA VAL A 69 2.06 -0.62 18.65
C VAL A 69 2.99 -0.16 19.76
N THR A 70 4.15 0.37 19.38
CA THR A 70 5.16 0.91 20.26
C THR A 70 5.44 2.38 19.95
N ASP A 71 5.86 3.16 20.97
CA ASP A 71 6.14 4.59 20.80
C ASP A 71 7.55 4.87 20.22
N GLY A 72 8.27 3.82 19.83
CA GLY A 72 9.56 3.94 19.16
C GLY A 72 9.46 4.57 17.75
N GLU A 73 10.57 5.14 17.32
CA GLU A 73 10.69 5.64 15.93
C GLU A 73 10.85 4.49 14.93
N ALA A 74 10.24 4.66 13.77
CA ALA A 74 10.42 3.72 12.66
C ALA A 74 11.86 3.82 12.09
N PRO A 75 12.45 2.71 11.59
CA PRO A 75 13.70 2.77 10.84
C PRO A 75 13.57 3.67 9.61
N LEU A 76 14.65 4.35 9.23
CA LEU A 76 14.66 5.31 8.12
C LEU A 76 14.05 4.77 6.80
N PRO A 77 14.30 3.52 6.38
CA PRO A 77 13.64 2.98 5.17
C PRO A 77 12.11 2.97 5.30
N LEU A 78 11.57 2.57 6.45
CA LEU A 78 10.13 2.55 6.68
C LEU A 78 9.54 3.96 6.80
N GLN A 79 10.26 4.91 7.40
CA GLN A 79 9.89 6.33 7.41
C GLN A 79 9.79 6.90 5.99
N ARG A 80 10.75 6.61 5.12
CA ARG A 80 10.74 7.03 3.72
C ARG A 80 9.54 6.47 2.96
N GLU A 81 9.24 5.17 3.12
CA GLU A 81 8.05 4.54 2.50
C GLU A 81 6.75 5.16 3.03
N LEU A 82 6.66 5.43 4.33
CA LEU A 82 5.51 6.13 4.92
C LEU A 82 5.30 7.51 4.27
N HIS A 83 6.34 8.34 4.24
CA HIS A 83 6.19 9.71 3.72
C HIS A 83 5.94 9.76 2.21
N LYS A 84 6.51 8.81 1.46
CA LYS A 84 6.17 8.58 0.04
C LYS A 84 4.69 8.20 -0.12
N ALA A 85 4.18 7.31 0.73
CA ALA A 85 2.77 6.95 0.73
C ALA A 85 1.88 8.14 1.08
N ILE A 86 2.20 8.93 2.13
CA ILE A 86 1.44 10.13 2.51
C ILE A 86 1.35 11.11 1.34
N ALA A 87 2.47 11.46 0.72
CA ALA A 87 2.48 12.38 -0.41
C ALA A 87 1.67 11.86 -1.60
N GLY A 88 1.86 10.58 -1.94
CA GLY A 88 1.20 9.94 -3.08
C GLY A 88 -0.29 9.73 -2.86
N VAL A 89 -0.71 9.26 -1.69
CA VAL A 89 -2.14 9.07 -1.33
C VAL A 89 -2.85 10.42 -1.31
N SER A 90 -2.27 11.43 -0.66
CA SER A 90 -2.86 12.78 -0.63
C SER A 90 -3.10 13.33 -2.04
N ALA A 91 -2.11 13.24 -2.92
CA ALA A 91 -2.24 13.68 -4.31
C ALA A 91 -3.26 12.87 -5.11
N ASP A 92 -3.31 11.55 -4.92
CA ASP A 92 -4.24 10.67 -5.62
C ASP A 92 -5.69 10.88 -5.15
N MET A 93 -5.92 11.04 -3.85
CA MET A 93 -7.23 11.35 -3.29
C MET A 93 -7.77 12.68 -3.81
N ALA A 94 -6.93 13.73 -3.84
CA ALA A 94 -7.29 15.04 -4.38
C ALA A 94 -7.66 15.00 -5.88
N ASN A 95 -7.13 14.04 -6.63
CA ASN A 95 -7.39 13.85 -8.06
C ASN A 95 -8.36 12.68 -8.36
N LEU A 96 -9.06 12.17 -7.35
CA LEU A 96 -10.02 11.04 -7.46
C LEU A 96 -9.42 9.76 -8.05
N ARG A 97 -8.11 9.56 -7.89
CA ARG A 97 -7.38 8.36 -8.34
C ARG A 97 -7.30 7.33 -7.22
N PHE A 98 -8.45 6.88 -6.75
CA PHE A 98 -8.54 5.99 -5.58
C PHE A 98 -7.80 4.66 -5.76
N ASN A 99 -7.82 4.10 -6.96
CA ASN A 99 -7.12 2.85 -7.28
C ASN A 99 -5.60 2.96 -7.09
N THR A 100 -5.00 4.08 -7.47
CA THR A 100 -3.56 4.31 -7.26
C THR A 100 -3.24 4.67 -5.79
N ALA A 101 -4.14 5.36 -5.09
CA ALA A 101 -4.02 5.58 -3.64
C ALA A 101 -4.03 4.23 -2.88
N ILE A 102 -4.94 3.33 -3.22
CA ILE A 102 -5.03 1.98 -2.62
C ILE A 102 -3.76 1.17 -2.90
N SER A 103 -3.20 1.24 -4.12
CA SER A 103 -1.93 0.56 -4.44
C SER A 103 -0.79 1.04 -3.54
N LYS A 104 -0.69 2.35 -3.27
CA LYS A 104 0.32 2.91 -2.35
C LYS A 104 0.10 2.48 -0.90
N LEU A 105 -1.15 2.36 -0.46
CA LEU A 105 -1.45 1.82 0.87
C LEU A 105 -1.05 0.34 0.99
N ILE A 106 -1.23 -0.44 -0.06
CA ILE A 106 -0.81 -1.85 -0.11
C ILE A 106 0.73 -1.94 -0.05
N GLU A 107 1.46 -1.09 -0.79
CA GLU A 107 2.92 -1.02 -0.77
C GLU A 107 3.43 -0.67 0.64
N LEU A 108 2.89 0.36 1.27
CA LEU A 108 3.23 0.74 2.64
C LEU A 108 2.95 -0.42 3.63
N ASN A 109 1.78 -1.04 3.52
CA ASN A 109 1.44 -2.16 4.41
C ASN A 109 2.34 -3.39 4.19
N ASN A 110 2.84 -3.62 2.98
CA ASN A 110 3.82 -4.68 2.72
C ASN A 110 5.16 -4.37 3.41
N ALA A 111 5.64 -3.12 3.35
CA ALA A 111 6.85 -2.69 4.05
C ALA A 111 6.68 -2.79 5.57
N LEU A 112 5.51 -2.39 6.10
CA LEU A 112 5.18 -2.53 7.51
C LEU A 112 5.11 -4.00 7.93
N THR A 113 4.51 -4.88 7.11
CA THR A 113 4.44 -6.32 7.40
C THR A 113 5.84 -6.93 7.50
N ALA A 114 6.76 -6.55 6.61
CA ALA A 114 8.16 -6.99 6.69
C ALA A 114 8.80 -6.54 8.02
N HIS A 115 8.60 -5.29 8.43
CA HIS A 115 9.09 -4.77 9.70
C HIS A 115 8.48 -5.52 10.90
N VAL A 116 7.17 -5.75 10.91
CA VAL A 116 6.48 -6.47 12.01
C VAL A 116 6.96 -7.92 12.11
N ASN A 117 7.22 -8.58 11.00
CA ASN A 117 7.76 -9.95 11.01
C ASN A 117 9.17 -10.02 11.66
N GLU A 118 9.95 -8.96 11.55
CA GLU A 118 11.30 -8.87 12.13
C GLU A 118 11.28 -8.40 13.59
N HIS A 119 10.40 -7.43 13.93
CA HIS A 119 10.43 -6.72 15.20
C HIS A 119 9.23 -7.00 16.12
N SER A 120 8.23 -7.75 15.61
CA SER A 120 6.98 -8.10 16.33
C SER A 120 6.15 -6.89 16.81
N SER A 121 6.43 -5.69 16.32
CA SER A 121 5.76 -4.46 16.72
C SER A 121 5.67 -3.46 15.57
N THR A 122 4.68 -2.57 15.65
CA THR A 122 4.48 -1.46 14.72
C THR A 122 4.80 -0.14 15.40
N PRO A 123 5.69 0.70 14.85
CA PRO A 123 5.92 2.04 15.38
C PRO A 123 4.64 2.90 15.27
N ARG A 124 4.27 3.59 16.36
CA ARG A 124 3.10 4.49 16.39
C ARG A 124 3.17 5.56 15.30
N SER A 125 4.37 6.06 15.03
CA SER A 125 4.62 7.04 13.96
C SER A 125 4.23 6.55 12.55
N VAL A 126 4.08 5.23 12.36
CA VAL A 126 3.59 4.61 11.11
C VAL A 126 2.12 4.20 11.24
N ALA A 127 1.73 3.66 12.39
CA ALA A 127 0.39 3.16 12.63
C ALA A 127 -0.68 4.24 12.45
N GLU A 128 -0.52 5.38 13.12
CA GLU A 128 -1.51 6.47 13.09
C GLU A 128 -1.69 7.06 11.68
N PRO A 129 -0.64 7.43 10.93
CA PRO A 129 -0.81 7.91 9.56
C PRO A 129 -1.39 6.87 8.61
N LEU A 130 -1.04 5.59 8.75
CA LEU A 130 -1.61 4.51 7.94
C LEU A 130 -3.12 4.40 8.16
N VAL A 131 -3.55 4.34 9.42
CA VAL A 131 -4.98 4.28 9.79
C VAL A 131 -5.72 5.51 9.26
N HIS A 132 -5.11 6.68 9.37
CA HIS A 132 -5.70 7.92 8.88
C HIS A 132 -5.87 7.94 7.36
N MET A 133 -4.83 7.54 6.60
CA MET A 133 -4.93 7.45 5.14
C MET A 133 -5.96 6.41 4.68
N LEU A 134 -6.20 5.38 5.49
CA LEU A 134 -7.21 4.35 5.22
C LEU A 134 -8.64 4.85 5.44
N SER A 135 -8.85 5.79 6.37
CA SER A 135 -10.17 6.17 6.86
C SER A 135 -11.19 6.61 5.79
N PRO A 136 -10.85 7.36 4.73
CA PRO A 136 -11.82 7.72 3.70
C PRO A 136 -12.34 6.51 2.90
N LEU A 137 -11.55 5.45 2.83
CA LEU A 137 -11.86 4.23 2.08
C LEU A 137 -12.54 3.17 2.95
N CYS A 138 -12.04 2.97 4.17
CA CYS A 138 -12.45 1.94 5.12
C CYS A 138 -12.74 2.55 6.49
N PRO A 139 -13.82 3.33 6.64
CA PRO A 139 -14.08 4.12 7.85
C PRO A 139 -14.29 3.27 9.11
N HIS A 140 -14.95 2.11 9.00
CA HIS A 140 -15.24 1.29 10.19
C HIS A 140 -13.96 0.69 10.80
N LEU A 141 -13.11 0.10 9.97
CA LEU A 141 -11.82 -0.43 10.42
C LEU A 141 -10.91 0.69 10.94
N ALA A 142 -10.92 1.83 10.28
CA ALA A 142 -10.08 2.95 10.66
C ALA A 142 -10.49 3.55 12.01
N GLU A 143 -11.79 3.75 12.26
CA GLU A 143 -12.30 4.24 13.55
C GLU A 143 -12.01 3.25 14.68
N GLU A 144 -12.22 1.95 14.48
CA GLU A 144 -11.90 0.92 15.47
C GLU A 144 -10.40 0.93 15.83
N LEU A 145 -9.52 1.00 14.82
CA LEU A 145 -8.07 1.07 15.06
C LEU A 145 -7.66 2.38 15.72
N TRP A 146 -8.31 3.50 15.37
CA TRP A 146 -8.05 4.81 15.94
C TRP A 146 -8.40 4.87 17.43
N GLU A 147 -9.56 4.31 17.80
CA GLU A 147 -9.96 4.17 19.20
C GLU A 147 -8.97 3.29 19.97
N ARG A 148 -8.57 2.14 19.40
CA ARG A 148 -7.56 1.26 20.03
C ARG A 148 -6.20 1.92 20.21
N LEU A 149 -5.82 2.83 19.30
CA LEU A 149 -4.60 3.65 19.44
C LEU A 149 -4.70 4.68 20.58
N GLY A 150 -5.83 4.74 21.29
CA GLY A 150 -6.07 5.60 22.44
C GLY A 150 -6.62 6.98 22.09
N ARG A 151 -7.15 7.13 20.90
CA ARG A 151 -7.79 8.37 20.45
C ARG A 151 -9.27 8.38 20.84
N THR A 152 -9.74 9.48 21.38
CA THR A 152 -11.13 9.63 21.88
C THR A 152 -12.04 10.33 20.90
N ASP A 153 -11.47 11.12 19.98
CA ASP A 153 -12.22 11.83 18.94
C ASP A 153 -12.23 11.01 17.65
N SER A 154 -13.28 11.16 16.83
CA SER A 154 -13.35 10.50 15.52
C SER A 154 -12.19 10.94 14.62
N ILE A 155 -11.62 9.97 13.91
CA ILE A 155 -10.55 10.18 12.94
C ILE A 155 -10.94 11.17 11.84
N THR A 156 -12.23 11.30 11.56
CA THR A 156 -12.80 12.22 10.56
C THR A 156 -12.39 13.67 10.81
N TYR A 157 -12.21 14.07 12.06
CA TYR A 157 -11.85 15.43 12.42
C TYR A 157 -10.35 15.63 12.65
N ALA A 158 -9.58 14.58 12.61
CA ALA A 158 -8.13 14.68 12.74
C ALA A 158 -7.50 15.27 11.46
N PRO A 159 -6.44 16.10 11.55
CA PRO A 159 -5.79 16.64 10.37
C PRO A 159 -5.10 15.53 9.57
N PHE A 160 -5.34 15.49 8.26
CA PHE A 160 -4.72 14.48 7.39
C PHE A 160 -3.18 14.56 7.46
N PRO A 161 -2.47 13.43 7.47
CA PRO A 161 -1.03 13.42 7.63
C PRO A 161 -0.32 14.16 6.49
N THR A 162 0.74 14.89 6.85
CA THR A 162 1.55 15.67 5.91
C THR A 162 2.91 15.02 5.72
N ALA A 163 3.34 14.88 4.47
CA ALA A 163 4.64 14.32 4.15
C ALA A 163 5.78 15.28 4.53
N ASN A 164 6.85 14.71 5.12
CA ASN A 164 8.10 15.45 5.32
C ASN A 164 8.93 15.45 4.03
N PRO A 165 9.17 16.60 3.38
CA PRO A 165 9.92 16.67 2.13
C PRO A 165 11.34 16.09 2.22
N ALA A 166 12.00 16.20 3.38
CA ALA A 166 13.34 15.66 3.57
C ALA A 166 13.40 14.13 3.46
N LEU A 167 12.29 13.43 3.74
CA LEU A 167 12.17 11.97 3.62
C LEU A 167 11.73 11.50 2.23
N LEU A 168 11.34 12.43 1.37
CA LEU A 168 10.98 12.14 -0.04
C LEU A 168 12.20 12.15 -0.96
N VAL A 169 13.31 12.73 -0.52
CA VAL A 169 14.55 12.73 -1.29
C VAL A 169 15.15 11.33 -1.26
N THR A 170 15.20 10.69 -2.41
CA THR A 170 15.92 9.43 -2.59
C THR A 170 17.31 9.74 -3.10
N ASP A 171 18.32 9.40 -2.30
CA ASP A 171 19.74 9.55 -2.72
C ASP A 171 20.09 8.54 -3.82
N THR A 172 19.29 7.48 -3.98
CA THR A 172 19.50 6.40 -4.96
C THR A 172 18.21 6.01 -5.64
N ILE A 173 18.30 5.59 -6.90
CA ILE A 173 17.21 5.00 -7.68
C ILE A 173 17.54 3.56 -8.03
N GLU A 174 16.55 2.65 -7.96
CA GLU A 174 16.67 1.28 -8.46
C GLU A 174 16.19 1.20 -9.91
N ILE A 175 17.06 0.72 -10.77
CA ILE A 175 16.78 0.54 -12.19
C ILE A 175 16.75 -0.96 -12.50
N PRO A 176 15.60 -1.51 -12.93
CA PRO A 176 15.54 -2.91 -13.33
C PRO A 176 16.28 -3.12 -14.65
N VAL A 177 17.20 -4.09 -14.68
CA VAL A 177 17.88 -4.55 -15.89
C VAL A 177 17.11 -5.71 -16.49
N GLN A 178 16.64 -5.54 -17.71
CA GLN A 178 15.89 -6.56 -18.44
C GLN A 178 16.73 -7.16 -19.56
N VAL A 179 16.75 -8.49 -19.63
CA VAL A 179 17.29 -9.24 -20.76
C VAL A 179 16.17 -10.09 -21.34
N ASN A 180 15.93 -9.98 -22.64
CA ASN A 180 14.85 -10.68 -23.35
C ASN A 180 13.45 -10.48 -22.72
N GLY A 181 13.16 -9.25 -22.22
CA GLY A 181 11.88 -8.90 -21.62
C GLY A 181 11.68 -9.41 -20.18
N LYS A 182 12.67 -10.06 -19.59
CA LYS A 182 12.62 -10.51 -18.18
C LYS A 182 13.57 -9.70 -17.33
N VAL A 183 13.13 -9.24 -16.15
CA VAL A 183 14.00 -8.58 -15.17
C VAL A 183 15.00 -9.61 -14.63
N ARG A 184 16.29 -9.36 -14.81
CA ARG A 184 17.38 -10.27 -14.41
C ARG A 184 18.19 -9.73 -13.23
N SER A 185 18.32 -8.42 -13.12
CA SER A 185 18.96 -7.78 -11.99
C SER A 185 18.38 -6.39 -11.74
N LYS A 186 18.78 -5.79 -10.63
CA LYS A 186 18.46 -4.40 -10.28
C LYS A 186 19.76 -3.66 -10.04
N LEU A 187 19.88 -2.47 -10.60
CA LEU A 187 20.98 -1.55 -10.36
C LEU A 187 20.51 -0.46 -9.40
N THR A 188 21.22 -0.31 -8.29
CA THR A 188 21.03 0.83 -7.40
C THR A 188 22.06 1.89 -7.74
N VAL A 189 21.63 3.05 -8.21
CA VAL A 189 22.49 4.15 -8.62
C VAL A 189 22.13 5.43 -7.88
N PRO A 190 23.06 6.36 -7.66
CA PRO A 190 22.74 7.68 -7.11
C PRO A 190 21.68 8.37 -7.96
N ALA A 191 20.75 9.10 -7.33
CA ALA A 191 19.72 9.86 -8.06
C ALA A 191 20.33 10.97 -8.95
N SER A 192 21.58 11.36 -8.68
CA SER A 192 22.35 12.34 -9.43
C SER A 192 23.20 11.74 -10.56
N VAL A 193 23.06 10.43 -10.84
CA VAL A 193 23.83 9.76 -11.90
C VAL A 193 23.54 10.41 -13.26
N SER A 194 24.59 10.68 -14.03
CA SER A 194 24.45 11.19 -15.38
C SER A 194 23.96 10.12 -16.36
N ASP A 195 23.33 10.55 -17.46
CA ASP A 195 22.84 9.64 -18.50
C ASP A 195 23.96 8.76 -19.09
N ASP A 196 25.16 9.30 -19.23
CA ASP A 196 26.32 8.55 -19.75
C ASP A 196 26.80 7.48 -18.78
N GLU A 197 26.91 7.80 -17.49
CA GLU A 197 27.24 6.83 -16.43
C GLU A 197 26.17 5.75 -16.29
N LEU A 198 24.90 6.16 -16.34
CA LEU A 198 23.78 5.24 -16.29
C LEU A 198 23.80 4.25 -17.45
N LYS A 199 24.09 4.73 -18.68
CA LYS A 199 24.23 3.88 -19.86
C LYS A 199 25.38 2.88 -19.71
N ALA A 200 26.52 3.32 -19.22
CA ALA A 200 27.69 2.46 -18.99
C ALA A 200 27.40 1.36 -17.95
N LEU A 201 26.72 1.70 -16.84
CA LEU A 201 26.32 0.76 -15.79
C LEU A 201 25.29 -0.26 -16.30
N ARG A 202 24.32 0.19 -17.09
CA ARG A 202 23.33 -0.70 -17.71
C ARG A 202 23.98 -1.69 -18.67
N ASP A 203 24.85 -1.21 -19.56
CA ASP A 203 25.53 -2.05 -20.56
C ASP A 203 26.47 -3.07 -19.90
N LYS A 204 27.03 -2.75 -18.73
CA LYS A 204 27.78 -3.69 -17.90
C LYS A 204 26.88 -4.75 -17.29
N ALA A 205 25.77 -4.34 -16.64
CA ALA A 205 24.84 -5.25 -16.00
C ALA A 205 24.12 -6.19 -16.99
N GLU A 206 23.84 -5.73 -18.21
CA GLU A 206 23.30 -6.57 -19.28
C GLU A 206 24.30 -7.63 -19.73
N ARG A 207 25.60 -7.29 -19.83
CA ARG A 207 26.65 -8.26 -20.15
C ARG A 207 26.80 -9.32 -19.07
N ASP A 208 26.87 -8.89 -17.81
CA ASP A 208 27.01 -9.79 -16.67
C ASP A 208 25.80 -10.75 -16.56
N ALA A 209 24.58 -10.24 -16.80
CA ALA A 209 23.37 -11.05 -16.80
C ALA A 209 23.30 -12.06 -17.97
N ARG A 210 23.87 -11.75 -19.14
CA ARG A 210 23.98 -12.69 -20.28
C ARG A 210 25.01 -13.80 -20.06
N VAL A 211 26.10 -13.48 -19.38
CA VAL A 211 27.11 -14.47 -19.04
C VAL A 211 26.55 -15.49 -18.04
N ALA A 212 25.81 -15.03 -17.04
CA ALA A 212 25.13 -15.89 -16.06
C ALA A 212 24.00 -16.79 -16.65
N GLU A 213 23.50 -16.48 -17.86
CA GLU A 213 22.54 -17.34 -18.58
C GLU A 213 23.21 -18.41 -19.45
N SER A 214 24.51 -18.32 -19.67
CA SER A 214 25.28 -19.23 -20.57
C SER A 214 26.06 -20.31 -19.81
N GLU A 215 26.07 -20.26 -18.49
CA GLU A 215 26.58 -21.30 -17.58
C GLU A 215 25.42 -22.16 -17.03
#